data_21bdab516e7aafe51958ac2191a3b022
#
_entry.id   21bdab516e7aafe51958ac2191a3b022
#
_cell.length_a   1.000
_cell.length_b   1.000
_cell.length_c   1.000
_cell.angle_alpha   90.00
_cell.angle_beta   90.00
_cell.angle_gamma   90.00
#
_symmetry.space_group_name_H-M   'P 1'
#
loop_
_entity.id
_entity.type
_entity.pdbx_description
1 polymer ?
#
loop_
_entity_poly.entity_id
_entity_poly.type
_entity_poly.pdbx_seq_one_letter_code
_entity_poly.pdbx_strand_id
1 'polypeptide(L)'
;MSNLSRRDVLRALAALGLLLSARKRSRRWQGAGGFDGWRLAHVVLGGLALTALAAHTGARLGARLDMALVLLFLGLALVGAVSAAVTAVQHRLPARQVQRWRRSADWAHVLLAWPLPLLLGLHVLKAYWF
;
A
#
# COMPACT_ATOMS: atom_id res chain seq x y z
N MET A 1 19.81 -21.49 7.82
CA MET A 1 18.82 -20.57 7.22
C MET A 1 17.56 -20.69 8.04
N SER A 2 17.24 -19.68 8.84
CA SER A 2 16.09 -19.67 9.75
C SER A 2 14.81 -19.60 8.91
N ASN A 3 13.95 -20.61 9.03
CA ASN A 3 12.62 -20.60 8.43
C ASN A 3 11.81 -19.48 9.09
N LEU A 4 11.71 -18.34 8.42
CA LEU A 4 10.79 -17.27 8.80
C LEU A 4 9.36 -17.85 8.80
N SER A 5 8.78 -17.94 9.99
CA SER A 5 7.40 -18.39 10.15
C SER A 5 6.46 -17.38 9.45
N ARG A 6 5.37 -17.88 8.84
CA ARG A 6 4.32 -17.01 8.27
C ARG A 6 3.85 -15.95 9.28
N ARG A 7 3.86 -16.29 10.57
CA ARG A 7 3.51 -15.36 11.67
C ARG A 7 4.51 -14.22 11.81
N ASP A 8 5.79 -14.47 11.60
CA ASP A 8 6.84 -13.45 11.73
C ASP A 8 6.78 -12.46 10.56
N VAL A 9 6.47 -12.93 9.35
CA VAL A 9 6.23 -12.07 8.17
C VAL A 9 5.02 -11.17 8.40
N LEU A 10 3.89 -11.71 8.89
CA LEU A 10 2.69 -10.93 9.18
C LEU A 10 2.93 -9.89 10.29
N ARG A 11 3.67 -10.25 11.35
CA ARG A 11 4.07 -9.32 12.41
C ARG A 11 4.96 -8.20 11.88
N ALA A 12 5.93 -8.54 11.03
CA ALA A 12 6.82 -7.56 10.41
C ALA A 12 6.04 -6.57 9.51
N LEU A 13 5.11 -7.06 8.70
CA LEU A 13 4.26 -6.20 7.85
C LEU A 13 3.32 -5.31 8.68
N ALA A 14 2.71 -5.84 9.73
CA ALA A 14 1.88 -5.07 10.64
C ALA A 14 2.69 -4.02 11.42
N ALA A 15 3.86 -4.36 11.92
CA ALA A 15 4.77 -3.44 12.61
C ALA A 15 5.23 -2.32 11.68
N LEU A 16 5.53 -2.64 10.41
CA LEU A 16 5.94 -1.67 9.40
C LEU A 16 4.81 -0.69 9.06
N GLY A 17 3.58 -1.18 8.91
CA GLY A 17 2.39 -0.35 8.68
C GLY A 17 2.11 0.60 9.85
N LEU A 18 2.25 0.10 11.08
CA LEU A 18 2.10 0.92 12.29
C LEU A 18 3.21 1.96 12.43
N LEU A 19 4.46 1.62 12.11
CA LEU A 19 5.60 2.55 12.12
C LEU A 19 5.41 3.68 11.10
N LEU A 20 4.95 3.37 9.90
CA LEU A 20 4.66 4.36 8.86
C LEU A 20 3.52 5.30 9.28
N SER A 21 2.49 4.77 9.93
CA SER A 21 1.37 5.54 10.46
C SER A 21 1.79 6.43 11.65
N ALA A 22 2.59 5.90 12.57
CA ALA A 22 3.10 6.62 13.73
C ALA A 22 4.03 7.78 13.33
N ARG A 23 4.84 7.60 12.28
CA ARG A 23 5.69 8.66 11.75
C ARG A 23 4.89 9.86 11.24
N LYS A 24 3.80 9.60 10.52
CA LYS A 24 2.93 10.68 10.00
C LYS A 24 2.35 11.54 11.12
N ARG A 25 2.23 10.97 12.32
CA ARG A 25 1.65 11.60 13.51
C ARG A 25 2.67 12.27 14.43
N SER A 26 3.93 11.88 14.38
CA SER A 26 5.00 12.39 15.27
C SER A 26 5.90 13.38 14.56
N ARG A 27 5.88 14.66 15.02
CA ARG A 27 6.80 15.72 14.56
C ARG A 27 8.29 15.34 14.72
N ARG A 28 8.62 14.55 15.73
CA ARG A 28 9.99 14.11 16.03
C ARG A 28 10.57 13.21 14.94
N TRP A 29 9.72 12.47 14.23
CA TRP A 29 10.13 11.53 13.19
C TRP A 29 10.08 12.14 11.78
N GLN A 30 9.51 13.34 11.64
CA GLN A 30 9.45 14.05 10.35
C GLN A 30 10.83 14.56 9.90
N GLY A 31 11.78 14.75 10.84
CA GLY A 31 13.17 15.11 10.56
C GLY A 31 14.09 13.93 10.21
N ALA A 32 13.66 12.68 10.40
CA ALA A 32 14.47 11.49 10.16
C ALA A 32 14.35 11.03 8.70
N GLY A 33 15.29 11.44 7.87
CA GLY A 33 15.37 11.07 6.44
C GLY A 33 14.54 11.97 5.52
N GLY A 34 15.06 12.25 4.34
CA GLY A 34 14.40 13.08 3.34
C GLY A 34 13.06 12.48 2.88
N PHE A 35 12.15 13.35 2.46
CA PHE A 35 10.82 12.96 1.94
C PHE A 35 10.91 11.93 0.80
N ASP A 36 11.93 12.04 -0.04
CA ASP A 36 12.16 11.14 -1.18
C ASP A 36 12.55 9.74 -0.74
N GLY A 37 13.33 9.58 0.32
CA GLY A 37 13.69 8.28 0.88
C GLY A 37 12.46 7.49 1.36
N TRP A 38 11.48 8.19 1.94
CA TRP A 38 10.24 7.56 2.38
C TRP A 38 9.29 7.21 1.24
N ARG A 39 9.26 8.02 0.20
CA ARG A 39 8.53 7.69 -1.03
C ARG A 39 9.12 6.44 -1.67
N LEU A 40 10.44 6.38 -1.78
CA LEU A 40 11.13 5.20 -2.30
C LEU A 40 10.81 3.96 -1.47
N ALA A 41 10.93 4.03 -0.14
CA ALA A 41 10.59 2.92 0.74
C ALA A 41 9.13 2.46 0.56
N HIS A 42 8.18 3.39 0.44
CA HIS A 42 6.78 3.07 0.19
C HIS A 42 6.57 2.34 -1.16
N VAL A 43 7.22 2.82 -2.22
CA VAL A 43 7.15 2.20 -3.56
C VAL A 43 7.75 0.79 -3.55
N VAL A 44 8.92 0.62 -2.94
CA VAL A 44 9.59 -0.68 -2.83
C VAL A 44 8.71 -1.66 -2.05
N LEU A 45 8.17 -1.24 -0.91
CA LEU A 45 7.26 -2.07 -0.10
C LEU A 45 5.97 -2.43 -0.84
N GLY A 46 5.40 -1.47 -1.58
CA GLY A 46 4.24 -1.72 -2.42
C GLY A 46 4.53 -2.75 -3.53
N GLY A 47 5.69 -2.65 -4.17
CA GLY A 47 6.15 -3.62 -5.18
C GLY A 47 6.35 -5.01 -4.59
N LEU A 48 7.02 -5.11 -3.43
CA LEU A 48 7.20 -6.38 -2.72
C LEU A 48 5.86 -6.99 -2.30
N ALA A 49 4.92 -6.18 -1.81
CA ALA A 49 3.59 -6.63 -1.44
C ALA A 49 2.79 -7.13 -2.65
N LEU A 50 2.88 -6.47 -3.81
CA LEU A 50 2.30 -6.94 -5.07
C LEU A 50 2.89 -8.28 -5.52
N THR A 51 4.21 -8.44 -5.46
CA THR A 51 4.88 -9.69 -5.80
C THR A 51 4.46 -10.82 -4.86
N ALA A 52 4.41 -10.53 -3.55
CA ALA A 52 3.94 -11.49 -2.57
C ALA A 52 2.48 -11.88 -2.78
N LEU A 53 1.61 -10.92 -3.13
CA LEU A 53 0.22 -11.17 -3.48
C LEU A 53 0.10 -12.07 -4.71
N ALA A 54 0.83 -11.79 -5.78
CA ALA A 54 0.84 -12.59 -6.99
C ALA A 54 1.31 -14.03 -6.72
N ALA A 55 2.37 -14.20 -5.93
CA ALA A 55 2.86 -15.50 -5.51
C ALA A 55 1.85 -16.24 -4.62
N HIS A 56 1.18 -15.53 -3.70
CA HIS A 56 0.19 -16.10 -2.79
C HIS A 56 -1.07 -16.57 -3.52
N THR A 57 -1.55 -15.79 -4.48
CA THR A 57 -2.77 -16.08 -5.24
C THR A 57 -2.52 -16.97 -6.48
N GLY A 58 -1.26 -17.19 -6.85
CA GLY A 58 -0.89 -17.83 -8.11
C GLY A 58 -1.39 -17.04 -9.31
N ALA A 59 -1.45 -15.71 -9.20
CA ALA A 59 -2.01 -14.77 -10.19
C ALA A 59 -3.49 -15.02 -10.52
N ARG A 60 -4.24 -15.65 -9.62
CA ARG A 60 -5.69 -15.90 -9.75
C ARG A 60 -6.46 -14.89 -8.93
N LEU A 61 -7.60 -14.45 -9.46
CA LEU A 61 -8.44 -13.46 -8.76
C LEU A 61 -9.17 -14.03 -7.54
N GLY A 62 -9.27 -15.36 -7.42
CA GLY A 62 -10.03 -15.99 -6.34
C GLY A 62 -11.54 -15.74 -6.46
N ALA A 63 -12.28 -16.03 -5.38
CA ALA A 63 -13.73 -15.81 -5.32
C ALA A 63 -14.10 -14.80 -4.23
N ARG A 64 -15.08 -13.95 -4.54
CA ARG A 64 -15.70 -12.99 -3.60
C ARG A 64 -14.69 -12.17 -2.79
N LEU A 65 -14.37 -12.57 -1.55
CA LEU A 65 -13.51 -11.82 -0.64
C LEU A 65 -12.08 -11.70 -1.16
N ASP A 66 -11.54 -12.79 -1.69
CA ASP A 66 -10.18 -12.82 -2.23
C ASP A 66 -10.07 -11.93 -3.47
N MET A 67 -11.09 -11.98 -4.34
CA MET A 67 -11.19 -11.09 -5.50
C MET A 67 -11.28 -9.62 -5.09
N ALA A 68 -12.08 -9.29 -4.06
CA ALA A 68 -12.20 -7.92 -3.56
C ALA A 68 -10.84 -7.40 -3.03
N LEU A 69 -10.09 -8.22 -2.29
CA LEU A 69 -8.76 -7.87 -1.80
C LEU A 69 -7.77 -7.63 -2.94
N VAL A 70 -7.74 -8.53 -3.94
CA VAL A 70 -6.86 -8.39 -5.10
C VAL A 70 -7.20 -7.13 -5.88
N LEU A 71 -8.47 -6.86 -6.18
CA LEU A 71 -8.90 -5.68 -6.93
C LEU A 71 -8.59 -4.38 -6.18
N LEU A 72 -8.82 -4.33 -4.86
CA LEU A 72 -8.45 -3.17 -4.05
C LEU A 72 -6.95 -2.93 -4.04
N PHE A 73 -6.17 -3.99 -3.94
CA PHE A 73 -4.72 -3.88 -3.93
C PHE A 73 -4.16 -3.42 -5.28
N LEU A 74 -4.69 -3.96 -6.38
CA LEU A 74 -4.34 -3.52 -7.74
C LEU A 74 -4.79 -2.07 -7.98
N GLY A 75 -5.98 -1.70 -7.52
CA GLY A 75 -6.47 -0.31 -7.58
C GLY A 75 -5.55 0.65 -6.84
N LEU A 76 -5.10 0.29 -5.62
CA LEU A 76 -4.11 1.06 -4.86
C LEU A 76 -2.79 1.22 -5.60
N ALA A 77 -2.27 0.13 -6.17
CA ALA A 77 -1.04 0.15 -6.95
C ALA A 77 -1.16 1.06 -8.18
N LEU A 78 -2.30 0.98 -8.89
CA LEU A 78 -2.57 1.82 -10.05
C LEU A 78 -2.64 3.31 -9.67
N VAL A 79 -3.38 3.66 -8.62
CA VAL A 79 -3.46 5.04 -8.12
C VAL A 79 -2.09 5.54 -7.69
N GLY A 80 -1.31 4.70 -7.03
CA GLY A 80 0.08 5.01 -6.66
C GLY A 80 0.96 5.27 -7.87
N ALA A 81 0.88 4.43 -8.90
CA ALA A 81 1.62 4.59 -10.15
C ALA A 81 1.23 5.88 -10.90
N VAL A 82 -0.07 6.18 -11.00
CA VAL A 82 -0.57 7.43 -11.60
C VAL A 82 -0.06 8.65 -10.82
N SER A 83 -0.10 8.62 -9.49
CA SER A 83 0.40 9.70 -8.64
C SER A 83 1.91 9.91 -8.83
N ALA A 84 2.68 8.83 -8.96
CA ALA A 84 4.11 8.90 -9.26
C ALA A 84 4.38 9.48 -10.65
N ALA A 85 3.63 9.06 -11.68
CA ALA A 85 3.74 9.58 -13.03
C ALA A 85 3.42 11.09 -13.10
N VAL A 86 2.32 11.54 -12.48
CA VAL A 86 1.97 12.97 -12.40
C VAL A 86 3.10 13.77 -11.73
N THR A 87 3.68 13.21 -10.67
CA THR A 87 4.81 13.87 -9.99
C THR A 87 6.05 13.96 -10.88
N ALA A 88 6.34 12.93 -11.67
CA ALA A 88 7.48 12.94 -12.58
C ALA A 88 7.35 13.99 -13.69
N VAL A 89 6.15 14.24 -14.20
CA VAL A 89 5.89 15.20 -15.29
C VAL A 89 5.37 16.56 -14.81
N GLN A 90 5.29 16.80 -13.50
CA GLN A 90 4.68 18.00 -12.93
C GLN A 90 5.29 19.32 -13.43
N HIS A 91 6.58 19.32 -13.82
CA HIS A 91 7.28 20.48 -14.36
C HIS A 91 6.79 20.88 -15.76
N ARG A 92 6.07 20.00 -16.46
CA ARG A 92 5.50 20.23 -17.80
C ARG A 92 4.02 20.59 -17.78
N LEU A 93 3.38 20.54 -16.62
CA LEU A 93 1.94 20.74 -16.47
C LEU A 93 1.61 22.02 -15.71
N PRO A 94 0.46 22.66 -15.98
CA PRO A 94 -0.01 23.81 -15.20
C PRO A 94 -0.18 23.44 -13.72
N ALA A 95 0.32 24.28 -12.80
CA ALA A 95 0.31 24.01 -11.37
C ALA A 95 -1.08 23.66 -10.81
N ARG A 96 -2.14 24.35 -11.29
CA ARG A 96 -3.54 24.07 -10.88
C ARG A 96 -3.98 22.67 -11.25
N GLN A 97 -3.57 22.18 -12.42
CA GLN A 97 -3.92 20.85 -12.90
C GLN A 97 -3.20 19.77 -12.09
N VAL A 98 -1.90 19.93 -11.84
CA VAL A 98 -1.11 19.05 -10.98
C VAL A 98 -1.72 18.94 -9.59
N GLN A 99 -2.10 20.07 -8.99
CA GLN A 99 -2.69 20.08 -7.65
C GLN A 99 -4.04 19.35 -7.60
N ARG A 100 -4.89 19.50 -8.61
CA ARG A 100 -6.15 18.77 -8.72
C ARG A 100 -5.91 17.26 -8.81
N TRP A 101 -5.04 16.83 -9.72
CA TRP A 101 -4.70 15.41 -9.89
C TRP A 101 -4.13 14.78 -8.63
N ARG A 102 -3.19 15.47 -7.98
CA ARG A 102 -2.61 14.99 -6.71
C ARG A 102 -3.68 14.84 -5.63
N ARG A 103 -4.53 15.84 -5.45
CA ARG A 103 -5.61 15.78 -4.46
C ARG A 103 -6.59 14.63 -4.74
N SER A 104 -6.97 14.43 -6.00
CA SER A 104 -7.86 13.32 -6.40
C SER A 104 -7.18 11.97 -6.17
N ALA A 105 -5.91 11.82 -6.53
CA ALA A 105 -5.16 10.60 -6.32
C ALA A 105 -4.98 10.28 -4.82
N ASP A 106 -4.69 11.30 -3.99
CA ASP A 106 -4.57 11.12 -2.54
C ASP A 106 -5.89 10.65 -1.92
N TRP A 107 -7.03 11.24 -2.31
CA TRP A 107 -8.34 10.80 -1.86
C TRP A 107 -8.68 9.39 -2.34
N ALA A 108 -8.44 9.08 -3.62
CA ALA A 108 -8.65 7.75 -4.16
C ALA A 108 -7.80 6.70 -3.42
N HIS A 109 -6.54 7.04 -3.13
CA HIS A 109 -5.64 6.16 -2.38
C HIS A 109 -6.17 5.89 -0.96
N VAL A 110 -6.61 6.92 -0.25
CA VAL A 110 -7.18 6.78 1.11
C VAL A 110 -8.46 5.94 1.08
N LEU A 111 -9.38 6.21 0.13
CA LEU A 111 -10.64 5.47 0.00
C LEU A 111 -10.43 4.00 -0.31
N LEU A 112 -9.45 3.67 -1.18
CA LEU A 112 -9.12 2.28 -1.50
C LEU A 112 -8.37 1.59 -0.36
N ALA A 113 -7.55 2.32 0.42
CA ALA A 113 -6.81 1.78 1.54
C ALA A 113 -7.71 1.49 2.75
N TRP A 114 -8.78 2.27 2.94
CA TRP A 114 -9.64 2.19 4.12
C TRP A 114 -10.25 0.80 4.37
N PRO A 115 -10.86 0.12 3.38
CA PRO A 115 -11.47 -1.19 3.60
C PRO A 115 -10.44 -2.32 3.73
N LEU A 116 -9.20 -2.14 3.31
CA LEU A 116 -8.18 -3.20 3.29
C LEU A 116 -7.93 -3.86 4.65
N PRO A 117 -7.74 -3.11 5.77
CA PRO A 117 -7.49 -3.74 7.07
C PRO A 117 -8.64 -4.63 7.51
N LEU A 118 -9.88 -4.21 7.27
CA LEU A 118 -11.08 -4.97 7.61
C LEU A 118 -11.19 -6.25 6.76
N LEU A 119 -11.06 -6.11 5.44
CA LEU A 119 -11.16 -7.23 4.52
C LEU A 119 -10.02 -8.23 4.72
N LEU A 120 -8.82 -7.75 5.00
CA LEU A 120 -7.68 -8.60 5.33
C LEU A 120 -7.91 -9.34 6.64
N GLY A 121 -8.44 -8.67 7.65
CA GLY A 121 -8.84 -9.30 8.91
C GLY A 121 -9.87 -10.41 8.71
N LEU A 122 -10.90 -10.16 7.90
CA LEU A 122 -11.91 -11.16 7.55
C LEU A 122 -11.31 -12.33 6.73
N HIS A 123 -10.38 -12.06 5.81
CA HIS A 123 -9.68 -13.10 5.05
C HIS A 123 -8.85 -14.01 5.97
N VAL A 124 -8.10 -13.41 6.89
CA VAL A 124 -7.33 -14.17 7.89
C VAL A 124 -8.26 -14.98 8.80
N LEU A 125 -9.34 -14.38 9.28
CA LEU A 125 -10.32 -15.06 10.12
C LEU A 125 -10.93 -16.26 9.39
N LYS A 126 -11.34 -16.09 8.14
CA LYS A 126 -11.84 -17.17 7.29
C LYS A 126 -10.83 -18.31 7.12
N ALA A 127 -9.55 -18.00 6.96
CA ALA A 127 -8.50 -19.00 6.76
C ALA A 127 -8.19 -19.82 8.02
N TYR A 128 -8.47 -19.29 9.21
CA TYR A 128 -8.15 -19.95 10.48
C TYR A 128 -9.37 -20.55 11.19
N TRP A 129 -10.59 -20.13 10.85
CA TRP A 129 -11.80 -20.55 11.57
C TRP A 129 -12.80 -21.35 10.72
N PHE A 130 -12.66 -21.33 9.40
CA PHE A 130 -13.51 -22.05 8.45
C PHE A 130 -12.68 -22.82 7.42
#